data_2df07e626ac66192dde77b190af99b93
#
_entry.id   2df07e626ac66192dde77b190af99b93
#
_cell.length_a   1.000
_cell.length_b   1.000
_cell.length_c   1.000
_cell.angle_alpha   90.00
_cell.angle_beta   90.00
_cell.angle_gamma   90.00
#
_symmetry.space_group_name_H-M   'P 1'
#
loop_
_entity.id
_entity.type
_entity.pdbx_description
1 polymer ?
#
loop_
_entity_poly.entity_id
_entity_poly.type
_entity_poly.pdbx_seq_one_letter_code
_entity_poly.pdbx_strand_id
1 'polypeptide(L)'
;MKDTQNFTAQRLPNGVTEITDLSGVHCFLVEGRDKALLIDTMTGLRGLPAFVATLTDLPVEVALTHGHMDHAGGVFEFGRCYIHPADIPMLDGHTLPARVGYVRGQLPPGEVPETSAFVPDGPVEFVPLKAGDKLDLGGRALEVLHVPGHTRGSLCYLDTASGDFFAGDACNNNTLLMMDVSATIEEYLEALLALKARQGDIQRFYLFHGPSLQDKSCIDDNIQCCRDILAGTDDRVPVDFLGRPGYLAKERTPGTFSRKDGRFGNIVYNPQQVRKG
;
A
#
# COMPACT_ATOMS: atom_id res chain seq x y z
N MET A 1 15.82 -23.52 1.25
CA MET A 1 14.86 -23.87 0.18
C MET A 1 13.39 -23.97 0.64
N LYS A 2 13.05 -24.01 1.95
CA LYS A 2 11.64 -24.03 2.41
C LYS A 2 11.00 -22.62 2.47
N ASP A 3 11.80 -21.57 2.63
CA ASP A 3 11.28 -20.22 2.89
C ASP A 3 10.78 -19.46 1.65
N THR A 4 11.15 -19.90 0.45
CA THR A 4 10.68 -19.29 -0.82
C THR A 4 9.29 -19.77 -1.26
N GLN A 5 8.70 -20.75 -0.59
CA GLN A 5 7.34 -21.26 -0.87
C GLN A 5 6.24 -20.28 -0.43
N ASN A 6 6.59 -19.26 0.35
CA ASN A 6 5.64 -18.25 0.85
C ASN A 6 5.28 -17.19 -0.20
N PHE A 7 5.98 -17.18 -1.34
CA PHE A 7 5.86 -16.14 -2.36
C PHE A 7 5.66 -16.71 -3.74
N THR A 8 4.89 -15.99 -4.55
CA THR A 8 4.77 -16.18 -6.00
C THR A 8 5.18 -14.90 -6.70
N ALA A 9 5.60 -14.99 -7.97
CA ALA A 9 5.98 -13.82 -8.75
C ALA A 9 5.39 -13.87 -10.16
N GLN A 10 5.02 -12.70 -10.67
CA GLN A 10 4.58 -12.48 -12.04
C GLN A 10 5.37 -11.35 -12.68
N ARG A 11 6.01 -11.61 -13.81
CA ARG A 11 6.64 -10.56 -14.62
C ARG A 11 5.57 -9.71 -15.30
N LEU A 12 5.70 -8.41 -15.11
CA LEU A 12 4.86 -7.38 -15.71
C LEU A 12 5.67 -6.60 -16.76
N PRO A 13 5.03 -5.71 -17.55
CA PRO A 13 5.76 -4.83 -18.47
C PRO A 13 6.83 -3.97 -17.78
N ASN A 14 7.79 -3.45 -18.58
CA ASN A 14 8.79 -2.45 -18.17
C ASN A 14 9.73 -2.88 -17.03
N GLY A 15 10.11 -4.15 -16.95
CA GLY A 15 11.01 -4.64 -15.89
C GLY A 15 10.41 -4.52 -14.49
N VAL A 16 9.10 -4.63 -14.38
CA VAL A 16 8.38 -4.73 -13.12
C VAL A 16 8.08 -6.20 -12.84
N THR A 17 8.24 -6.64 -11.61
CA THR A 17 7.78 -7.94 -11.14
C THR A 17 6.89 -7.75 -9.93
N GLU A 18 5.66 -8.23 -10.02
CA GLU A 18 4.75 -8.36 -8.88
C GLU A 18 5.14 -9.59 -8.08
N ILE A 19 5.24 -9.46 -6.78
CA ILE A 19 5.46 -10.55 -5.83
C ILE A 19 4.28 -10.58 -4.87
N THR A 20 3.71 -11.75 -4.64
CA THR A 20 2.53 -11.93 -3.78
C THR A 20 2.86 -12.93 -2.68
N ASP A 21 2.53 -12.61 -1.43
CA ASP A 21 2.64 -13.54 -0.31
C ASP A 21 1.37 -14.38 -0.10
N LEU A 22 1.42 -15.29 0.86
CA LEU A 22 0.29 -16.20 1.17
C LEU A 22 -0.98 -15.47 1.61
N SER A 23 -0.88 -14.25 2.13
CA SER A 23 -2.04 -13.45 2.53
C SER A 23 -2.70 -12.69 1.37
N GLY A 24 -2.12 -12.75 0.18
CA GLY A 24 -2.59 -12.06 -1.01
C GLY A 24 -2.18 -10.59 -1.10
N VAL A 25 -1.23 -10.17 -0.25
CA VAL A 25 -0.63 -8.83 -0.35
C VAL A 25 0.49 -8.84 -1.39
N HIS A 26 0.60 -7.77 -2.15
CA HIS A 26 1.62 -7.60 -3.18
C HIS A 26 2.73 -6.65 -2.74
N CYS A 27 3.92 -6.89 -3.28
CA CYS A 27 5.00 -5.91 -3.37
C CYS A 27 5.55 -5.92 -4.81
N PHE A 28 6.27 -4.88 -5.21
CA PHE A 28 6.74 -4.74 -6.58
C PHE A 28 8.24 -4.55 -6.64
N LEU A 29 8.91 -5.42 -7.42
CA LEU A 29 10.32 -5.26 -7.75
C LEU A 29 10.42 -4.51 -9.09
N VAL A 30 11.07 -3.36 -9.08
CA VAL A 30 11.25 -2.48 -10.23
C VAL A 30 12.73 -2.43 -10.59
N GLU A 31 13.09 -2.98 -11.76
CA GLU A 31 14.48 -3.08 -12.19
C GLU A 31 14.89 -1.87 -13.03
N GLY A 32 15.98 -1.20 -12.66
CA GLY A 32 16.71 -0.27 -13.50
C GLY A 32 17.91 -0.95 -14.17
N ARG A 33 18.90 -0.15 -14.60
CA ARG A 33 20.15 -0.68 -15.16
C ARG A 33 21.16 -1.05 -14.07
N ASP A 34 21.24 -0.26 -13.01
CA ASP A 34 22.34 -0.33 -12.04
C ASP A 34 21.87 -0.94 -10.70
N LYS A 35 20.59 -0.85 -10.38
CA LYS A 35 19.95 -1.41 -9.19
C LYS A 35 18.45 -1.60 -9.39
N ALA A 36 17.84 -2.33 -8.47
CA ALA A 36 16.40 -2.52 -8.40
C ALA A 36 15.82 -1.90 -7.11
N LEU A 37 14.55 -1.52 -7.15
CA LEU A 37 13.76 -1.07 -6.00
C LEU A 37 12.69 -2.10 -5.70
N LEU A 38 12.66 -2.58 -4.46
CA LEU A 38 11.53 -3.32 -3.92
C LEU A 38 10.59 -2.33 -3.22
N ILE A 39 9.37 -2.21 -3.73
CA ILE A 39 8.33 -1.36 -3.15
C ILE A 39 7.48 -2.21 -2.24
N ASP A 40 7.53 -1.96 -0.93
CA ASP A 40 6.98 -2.72 0.18
C ASP A 40 7.62 -4.09 0.42
N THR A 41 7.31 -4.68 1.57
CA THR A 41 7.90 -5.93 2.07
C THR A 41 6.86 -6.90 2.61
N MET A 42 5.59 -6.63 2.35
CA MET A 42 4.42 -7.44 2.74
C MET A 42 4.36 -7.74 4.25
N THR A 43 3.75 -8.87 4.64
CA THR A 43 3.40 -9.21 6.02
C THR A 43 4.57 -9.68 6.91
N GLY A 44 5.75 -9.85 6.33
CA GLY A 44 6.95 -10.31 7.06
C GLY A 44 7.08 -11.81 7.19
N LEU A 45 6.56 -12.57 6.24
CA LEU A 45 6.97 -13.96 6.04
C LEU A 45 8.44 -14.02 5.65
N ARG A 46 9.18 -15.03 6.18
CA ARG A 46 10.62 -15.17 5.96
C ARG A 46 10.96 -15.48 4.51
N GLY A 47 12.13 -15.05 4.10
CA GLY A 47 12.78 -15.45 2.86
C GLY A 47 12.52 -14.51 1.71
N LEU A 48 11.90 -13.35 1.92
CA LEU A 48 11.67 -12.38 0.85
C LEU A 48 12.97 -11.93 0.17
N PRO A 49 14.08 -11.59 0.87
CA PRO A 49 15.34 -11.25 0.20
C PRO A 49 15.89 -12.39 -0.65
N ALA A 50 15.82 -13.63 -0.15
CA ALA A 50 16.27 -14.81 -0.89
C ALA A 50 15.40 -15.09 -2.12
N PHE A 51 14.08 -14.85 -2.01
CA PHE A 51 13.16 -14.97 -3.14
C PHE A 51 13.45 -13.89 -4.20
N VAL A 52 13.61 -12.63 -3.78
CA VAL A 52 13.97 -11.50 -4.67
C VAL A 52 15.29 -11.77 -5.41
N ALA A 53 16.29 -12.35 -4.72
CA ALA A 53 17.55 -12.74 -5.35
C ALA A 53 17.43 -13.84 -6.42
N THR A 54 16.29 -14.54 -6.51
CA THR A 54 16.00 -15.44 -7.65
C THR A 54 15.42 -14.71 -8.87
N LEU A 55 14.99 -13.45 -8.69
CA LEU A 55 14.32 -12.66 -9.71
C LEU A 55 15.24 -11.64 -10.38
N THR A 56 16.28 -11.18 -9.66
CA THR A 56 17.25 -10.19 -10.15
C THR A 56 18.63 -10.41 -9.54
N ASP A 57 19.68 -10.13 -10.32
CA ASP A 57 21.07 -10.09 -9.86
C ASP A 57 21.51 -8.66 -9.43
N LEU A 58 20.64 -7.68 -9.56
CA LEU A 58 20.93 -6.29 -9.24
C LEU A 58 20.93 -6.05 -7.71
N PRO A 59 21.71 -5.09 -7.21
CA PRO A 59 21.55 -4.60 -5.84
C PRO A 59 20.12 -4.08 -5.62
N VAL A 60 19.49 -4.50 -4.52
CA VAL A 60 18.10 -4.14 -4.20
C VAL A 60 18.05 -3.12 -3.07
N GLU A 61 17.38 -2.00 -3.31
CA GLU A 61 16.96 -1.04 -2.29
C GLU A 61 15.48 -1.27 -1.96
N VAL A 62 15.07 -0.91 -0.74
CA VAL A 62 13.68 -1.06 -0.27
C VAL A 62 13.06 0.30 -0.03
N ALA A 63 11.85 0.53 -0.54
CA ALA A 63 11.07 1.71 -0.23
C ALA A 63 9.64 1.32 0.14
N LEU A 64 9.11 1.90 1.21
CA LEU A 64 7.77 1.61 1.70
C LEU A 64 6.77 2.64 1.18
N THR A 65 5.59 2.18 0.82
CA THR A 65 4.46 3.06 0.52
C THR A 65 3.93 3.70 1.80
N HIS A 66 3.85 2.93 2.88
CA HIS A 66 3.38 3.40 4.20
C HIS A 66 3.77 2.41 5.31
N GLY A 67 3.45 2.77 6.55
CA GLY A 67 3.90 2.07 7.74
C GLY A 67 2.97 0.97 8.26
N HIS A 68 2.00 0.41 7.53
CA HIS A 68 1.22 -0.73 8.01
C HIS A 68 1.99 -2.05 7.90
N MET A 69 1.64 -3.01 8.77
CA MET A 69 2.40 -4.25 8.91
C MET A 69 2.33 -5.19 7.71
N ASP A 70 1.32 -5.08 6.90
CA ASP A 70 1.14 -5.83 5.65
C ASP A 70 1.91 -5.23 4.46
N HIS A 71 2.50 -4.06 4.65
CA HIS A 71 3.41 -3.41 3.69
C HIS A 71 4.84 -3.36 4.21
N ALA A 72 5.02 -3.18 5.51
CA ALA A 72 6.33 -3.00 6.14
C ALA A 72 6.79 -4.19 7.00
N GLY A 73 6.01 -5.27 7.09
CA GLY A 73 6.28 -6.38 8.01
C GLY A 73 7.58 -7.14 7.75
N GLY A 74 8.09 -7.13 6.52
CA GLY A 74 9.32 -7.81 6.13
C GLY A 74 10.59 -6.94 6.20
N VAL A 75 10.51 -5.65 6.58
CA VAL A 75 11.68 -4.74 6.58
C VAL A 75 12.85 -5.23 7.43
N PHE A 76 12.56 -6.03 8.46
CA PHE A 76 13.56 -6.58 9.38
C PHE A 76 14.56 -7.55 8.71
N GLU A 77 14.24 -8.14 7.53
CA GLU A 77 15.18 -8.94 6.76
C GLU A 77 16.12 -8.08 5.89
N PHE A 78 15.75 -6.82 5.61
CA PHE A 78 16.54 -5.92 4.77
C PHE A 78 17.42 -4.97 5.59
N GLY A 79 17.06 -4.68 6.82
CA GLY A 79 17.83 -3.85 7.76
C GLY A 79 17.91 -2.35 7.40
N ARG A 80 17.43 -1.95 6.22
CA ARG A 80 17.39 -0.55 5.75
C ARG A 80 16.25 -0.37 4.76
N CYS A 81 15.47 0.72 4.92
CA CYS A 81 14.43 1.08 3.95
C CYS A 81 14.17 2.59 3.92
N TYR A 82 13.63 3.03 2.80
CA TYR A 82 13.10 4.38 2.61
C TYR A 82 11.63 4.44 3.06
N ILE A 83 11.23 5.49 3.79
CA ILE A 83 9.87 5.68 4.29
C ILE A 83 9.60 7.17 4.56
N HIS A 84 8.34 7.58 4.51
CA HIS A 84 7.97 8.92 4.99
C HIS A 84 8.09 9.00 6.52
N PRO A 85 8.69 10.08 7.09
CA PRO A 85 8.91 10.19 8.54
C PRO A 85 7.66 10.08 9.40
N ALA A 86 6.50 10.51 8.91
CA ALA A 86 5.24 10.44 9.64
C ALA A 86 4.80 9.01 9.98
N ASP A 87 5.26 8.01 9.22
CA ASP A 87 4.88 6.62 9.39
C ASP A 87 5.90 5.77 10.17
N ILE A 88 7.10 6.30 10.43
CA ILE A 88 8.14 5.58 11.21
C ILE A 88 7.61 5.11 12.59
N PRO A 89 6.86 5.95 13.36
CA PRO A 89 6.35 5.51 14.67
C PRO A 89 5.37 4.33 14.61
N MET A 90 4.76 4.07 13.45
CA MET A 90 3.84 2.93 13.30
C MET A 90 4.58 1.59 13.39
N LEU A 91 5.86 1.55 13.01
CA LEU A 91 6.64 0.32 12.97
C LEU A 91 6.94 -0.23 14.37
N ASP A 92 6.87 0.59 15.42
CA ASP A 92 6.99 0.13 16.81
C ASP A 92 5.88 -0.87 17.20
N GLY A 93 4.73 -0.82 16.51
CA GLY A 93 3.62 -1.77 16.66
C GLY A 93 3.76 -3.07 15.87
N HIS A 94 4.77 -3.21 15.01
CA HIS A 94 4.96 -4.37 14.12
C HIS A 94 5.61 -5.57 14.81
N THR A 95 5.23 -5.84 16.03
CA THR A 95 5.73 -6.98 16.76
C THR A 95 5.40 -8.30 16.06
N LEU A 96 6.23 -9.31 16.23
CA LEU A 96 6.00 -10.64 15.67
C LEU A 96 4.59 -11.18 15.99
N PRO A 97 4.05 -11.08 17.24
CA PRO A 97 2.68 -11.50 17.51
C PRO A 97 1.61 -10.72 16.71
N ALA A 98 1.81 -9.43 16.49
CA ALA A 98 0.88 -8.61 15.72
C ALA A 98 0.84 -9.05 14.24
N ARG A 99 1.98 -9.28 13.60
CA ARG A 99 2.08 -9.75 12.21
C ARG A 99 1.50 -11.15 12.03
N VAL A 100 1.79 -12.08 12.95
CA VAL A 100 1.18 -13.41 12.97
C VAL A 100 -0.33 -13.32 13.12
N GLY A 101 -0.82 -12.43 14.01
CA GLY A 101 -2.25 -12.18 14.22
C GLY A 101 -2.95 -11.65 12.97
N TYR A 102 -2.31 -10.73 12.27
CA TYR A 102 -2.81 -10.19 11.00
C TYR A 102 -3.00 -11.30 9.95
N VAL A 103 -1.95 -12.06 9.65
CA VAL A 103 -2.00 -13.15 8.66
C VAL A 103 -3.02 -14.22 9.06
N ARG A 104 -3.13 -14.53 10.36
CA ARG A 104 -4.15 -15.45 10.88
C ARG A 104 -5.57 -14.98 10.61
N GLY A 105 -5.81 -13.68 10.60
CA GLY A 105 -7.10 -13.10 10.25
C GLY A 105 -7.44 -13.16 8.75
N GLN A 106 -6.43 -13.35 7.89
CA GLN A 106 -6.60 -13.36 6.43
C GLN A 106 -6.71 -14.77 5.84
N LEU A 107 -6.16 -15.78 6.50
CA LEU A 107 -6.10 -17.14 5.99
C LEU A 107 -7.10 -18.08 6.66
N PRO A 108 -7.57 -19.12 5.95
CA PRO A 108 -8.39 -20.17 6.54
C PRO A 108 -7.66 -20.88 7.71
N PRO A 109 -8.41 -21.36 8.73
CA PRO A 109 -7.81 -22.20 9.76
C PRO A 109 -7.10 -23.42 9.17
N GLY A 110 -5.83 -23.63 9.55
CA GLY A 110 -4.98 -24.70 9.03
C GLY A 110 -4.07 -24.31 7.87
N GLU A 111 -4.25 -23.15 7.26
CA GLU A 111 -3.35 -22.59 6.24
C GLU A 111 -2.43 -21.51 6.81
N VAL A 112 -2.63 -21.12 8.07
CA VAL A 112 -1.81 -20.11 8.74
C VAL A 112 -0.42 -20.68 9.01
N PRO A 113 0.65 -20.03 8.53
CA PRO A 113 2.01 -20.47 8.81
C PRO A 113 2.33 -20.43 10.30
N GLU A 114 3.23 -21.33 10.72
CA GLU A 114 3.78 -21.31 12.08
C GLU A 114 4.51 -19.99 12.35
N THR A 115 4.54 -19.56 13.61
CA THR A 115 5.22 -18.33 14.02
C THR A 115 6.69 -18.27 13.57
N SER A 116 7.36 -19.42 13.48
CA SER A 116 8.73 -19.55 12.97
C SER A 116 8.89 -19.19 11.50
N ALA A 117 7.79 -19.14 10.73
CA ALA A 117 7.80 -18.71 9.34
C ALA A 117 7.88 -17.19 9.17
N PHE A 118 7.75 -16.43 10.26
CA PHE A 118 7.84 -14.98 10.23
C PHE A 118 9.22 -14.47 10.63
N VAL A 119 9.58 -13.31 10.11
CA VAL A 119 10.82 -12.61 10.46
C VAL A 119 10.75 -12.16 11.93
N PRO A 120 11.77 -12.37 12.78
CA PRO A 120 11.82 -11.78 14.10
C PRO A 120 11.98 -10.27 14.01
N ASP A 121 11.53 -9.57 15.03
CA ASP A 121 11.77 -8.14 15.15
C ASP A 121 13.28 -7.86 15.22
N GLY A 122 13.73 -6.77 14.62
CA GLY A 122 15.14 -6.41 14.55
C GLY A 122 15.34 -4.92 14.23
N PRO A 123 16.57 -4.43 14.31
CA PRO A 123 16.88 -3.04 13.97
C PRO A 123 16.72 -2.79 12.48
N VAL A 124 16.17 -1.60 12.14
CA VAL A 124 16.06 -1.11 10.76
C VAL A 124 16.54 0.33 10.70
N GLU A 125 17.37 0.65 9.73
CA GLU A 125 17.74 2.02 9.37
C GLU A 125 16.64 2.62 8.50
N PHE A 126 15.94 3.64 8.99
CA PHE A 126 14.94 4.36 8.22
C PHE A 126 15.55 5.58 7.54
N VAL A 127 15.43 5.64 6.21
CA VAL A 127 15.87 6.76 5.39
C VAL A 127 14.63 7.59 5.00
N PRO A 128 14.55 8.86 5.43
CA PRO A 128 13.38 9.67 5.17
C PRO A 128 13.20 9.96 3.68
N LEU A 129 11.95 9.82 3.19
CA LEU A 129 11.51 10.27 1.88
C LEU A 129 10.45 11.36 2.00
N LYS A 130 10.40 12.24 1.01
CA LYS A 130 9.37 13.28 0.87
C LYS A 130 8.95 13.43 -0.59
N ALA A 131 7.84 14.13 -0.80
CA ALA A 131 7.34 14.46 -2.13
C ALA A 131 8.41 15.13 -2.99
N GLY A 132 8.52 14.68 -4.24
CA GLY A 132 9.47 15.20 -5.23
C GLY A 132 10.85 14.56 -5.19
N ASP A 133 11.18 13.75 -4.17
CA ASP A 133 12.40 12.94 -4.19
C ASP A 133 12.35 11.95 -5.36
N LYS A 134 13.52 11.54 -5.84
CA LYS A 134 13.65 10.59 -6.94
C LYS A 134 14.58 9.45 -6.54
N LEU A 135 14.11 8.24 -6.68
CA LEU A 135 14.90 7.02 -6.52
C LEU A 135 15.45 6.62 -7.89
N ASP A 136 16.71 6.98 -8.14
CA ASP A 136 17.40 6.64 -9.40
C ASP A 136 17.90 5.20 -9.38
N LEU A 137 17.51 4.43 -10.38
CA LEU A 137 17.87 3.00 -10.54
C LEU A 137 18.89 2.77 -11.69
N GLY A 138 19.46 3.85 -12.24
CA GLY A 138 20.33 3.81 -13.40
C GLY A 138 19.53 3.82 -14.71
N GLY A 139 19.39 4.99 -15.32
CA GLY A 139 18.61 5.19 -16.54
C GLY A 139 17.09 5.11 -16.37
N ARG A 140 16.63 4.94 -15.16
CA ARG A 140 15.22 4.91 -14.74
C ARG A 140 15.12 5.49 -13.34
N ALA A 141 14.10 6.31 -13.06
CA ALA A 141 13.88 6.90 -11.75
C ALA A 141 12.42 6.89 -11.38
N LEU A 142 12.12 6.58 -10.12
CA LEU A 142 10.77 6.69 -9.56
C LEU A 142 10.68 8.00 -8.77
N GLU A 143 9.72 8.83 -9.15
CA GLU A 143 9.36 10.04 -8.42
C GLU A 143 8.45 9.69 -7.25
N VAL A 144 8.74 10.25 -6.09
CA VAL A 144 7.95 10.08 -4.86
C VAL A 144 6.83 11.10 -4.83
N LEU A 145 5.58 10.62 -4.76
CA LEU A 145 4.40 11.43 -4.56
C LEU A 145 3.84 11.19 -3.15
N HIS A 146 3.62 12.26 -2.39
CA HIS A 146 3.02 12.16 -1.05
C HIS A 146 1.51 12.31 -1.16
N VAL A 147 0.76 11.29 -0.77
CA VAL A 147 -0.70 11.22 -0.84
C VAL A 147 -1.27 10.87 0.54
N PRO A 148 -1.18 11.80 1.52
CA PRO A 148 -1.70 11.56 2.87
C PRO A 148 -3.21 11.29 2.83
N GLY A 149 -3.60 10.20 3.47
CA GLY A 149 -4.99 9.73 3.52
C GLY A 149 -5.07 8.52 4.42
N HIS A 150 -4.86 7.34 3.86
CA HIS A 150 -4.83 6.07 4.56
C HIS A 150 -3.88 6.10 5.78
N THR A 151 -2.66 6.60 5.58
CA THR A 151 -1.79 7.10 6.63
C THR A 151 -1.35 8.53 6.33
N ARG A 152 -0.85 9.25 7.34
CA ARG A 152 -0.28 10.60 7.14
C ARG A 152 1.00 10.57 6.33
N GLY A 153 1.71 9.45 6.29
CA GLY A 153 2.95 9.25 5.55
C GLY A 153 2.79 8.51 4.23
N SER A 154 1.56 8.23 3.75
CA SER A 154 1.34 7.48 2.52
C SER A 154 2.08 8.07 1.32
N LEU A 155 2.97 7.27 0.73
CA LEU A 155 3.72 7.58 -0.48
C LEU A 155 3.23 6.70 -1.65
N CYS A 156 3.27 7.30 -2.83
CA CYS A 156 3.13 6.59 -4.10
C CYS A 156 4.41 6.78 -4.92
N TYR A 157 4.68 5.87 -5.84
CA TYR A 157 5.86 5.94 -6.69
C TYR A 157 5.43 5.98 -8.15
N LEU A 158 5.93 6.97 -8.90
CA LEU A 158 5.68 7.13 -10.32
C LEU A 158 6.98 6.96 -11.11
N ASP A 159 7.05 5.94 -11.92
CA ASP A 159 8.07 5.88 -12.97
C ASP A 159 7.71 6.86 -14.09
N THR A 160 8.42 7.95 -14.15
CA THR A 160 8.15 9.04 -15.11
C THR A 160 8.48 8.67 -16.55
N ALA A 161 9.26 7.59 -16.79
CA ALA A 161 9.58 7.12 -18.13
C ALA A 161 8.52 6.19 -18.70
N SER A 162 7.98 5.27 -17.89
CA SER A 162 7.00 4.26 -18.32
C SER A 162 5.55 4.61 -17.97
N GLY A 163 5.34 5.53 -17.03
CA GLY A 163 4.02 5.83 -16.46
C GLY A 163 3.49 4.73 -15.53
N ASP A 164 4.35 3.85 -15.03
CA ASP A 164 3.99 2.87 -13.99
C ASP A 164 3.81 3.60 -12.66
N PHE A 165 2.65 3.46 -12.05
CA PHE A 165 2.29 4.09 -10.79
C PHE A 165 1.93 3.07 -9.74
N PHE A 166 2.62 3.11 -8.60
CA PHE A 166 2.46 2.21 -7.47
C PHE A 166 1.77 2.97 -6.34
N ALA A 167 0.50 2.67 -6.14
CA ALA A 167 -0.39 3.46 -5.28
C ALA A 167 -0.29 3.10 -3.78
N GLY A 168 0.23 1.93 -3.43
CA GLY A 168 0.05 1.39 -2.08
C GLY A 168 -1.45 1.33 -1.75
N ASP A 169 -1.79 1.79 -0.55
CA ASP A 169 -3.16 1.93 -0.09
C ASP A 169 -3.68 3.37 -0.12
N ALA A 170 -2.93 4.26 -0.76
CA ALA A 170 -3.29 5.67 -0.82
C ALA A 170 -4.55 5.94 -1.65
N CYS A 171 -4.91 5.07 -2.61
CA CYS A 171 -6.10 5.21 -3.43
C CYS A 171 -6.53 3.86 -3.99
N ASN A 172 -7.60 3.28 -3.47
CA ASN A 172 -8.12 1.97 -3.89
C ASN A 172 -9.65 1.90 -3.77
N ASN A 173 -10.22 0.68 -3.93
CA ASN A 173 -11.66 0.45 -3.82
C ASN A 173 -12.17 0.35 -2.37
N ASN A 174 -11.29 0.49 -1.39
CA ASN A 174 -11.60 0.40 0.03
C ASN A 174 -10.61 1.23 0.85
N THR A 175 -10.29 2.45 0.39
CA THR A 175 -9.35 3.31 1.11
C THR A 175 -9.84 3.56 2.54
N LEU A 176 -9.07 3.05 3.51
CA LEU A 176 -9.42 3.12 4.93
C LEU A 176 -8.91 4.43 5.54
N LEU A 177 -9.82 5.30 5.95
CA LEU A 177 -9.55 6.52 6.72
C LEU A 177 -10.21 6.40 8.10
N MET A 178 -9.91 5.30 8.80
CA MET A 178 -10.58 4.88 10.05
C MET A 178 -9.68 4.96 11.27
N MET A 179 -8.37 5.09 11.07
CA MET A 179 -7.38 4.96 12.13
C MET A 179 -6.88 6.34 12.58
N ASP A 180 -6.31 6.40 13.78
CA ASP A 180 -5.74 7.64 14.34
C ASP A 180 -4.55 8.17 13.50
N VAL A 181 -3.90 7.28 12.76
CA VAL A 181 -2.81 7.59 11.82
C VAL A 181 -3.31 8.11 10.47
N SER A 182 -4.61 7.98 10.18
CA SER A 182 -5.21 8.46 8.93
C SER A 182 -5.32 9.98 8.93
N ALA A 183 -5.31 10.57 7.74
CA ALA A 183 -5.64 11.97 7.53
C ALA A 183 -7.17 12.18 7.59
N THR A 184 -7.62 13.43 7.70
CA THR A 184 -9.02 13.77 7.56
C THR A 184 -9.47 13.63 6.10
N ILE A 185 -10.78 13.51 5.87
CA ILE A 185 -11.35 13.49 4.50
C ILE A 185 -10.98 14.77 3.73
N GLU A 186 -10.92 15.91 4.41
CA GLU A 186 -10.55 17.18 3.80
C GLU A 186 -9.08 17.21 3.35
N GLU A 187 -8.15 16.74 4.21
CA GLU A 187 -6.72 16.57 3.86
C GLU A 187 -6.53 15.58 2.72
N TYR A 188 -7.25 14.47 2.76
CA TYR A 188 -7.17 13.44 1.71
C TYR A 188 -7.70 13.95 0.37
N LEU A 189 -8.78 14.74 0.35
CA LEU A 189 -9.27 15.38 -0.87
C LEU A 189 -8.20 16.29 -1.50
N GLU A 190 -7.50 17.09 -0.69
CA GLU A 190 -6.41 17.95 -1.19
C GLU A 190 -5.29 17.12 -1.82
N ALA A 191 -4.90 16.02 -1.15
CA ALA A 191 -3.87 15.10 -1.67
C ALA A 191 -4.31 14.43 -2.99
N LEU A 192 -5.56 13.99 -3.07
CA LEU A 192 -6.12 13.40 -4.29
C LEU A 192 -6.22 14.42 -5.45
N LEU A 193 -6.53 15.68 -5.17
CA LEU A 193 -6.54 16.74 -6.20
C LEU A 193 -5.13 17.01 -6.74
N ALA A 194 -4.10 16.98 -5.88
CA ALA A 194 -2.71 17.04 -6.32
C ALA A 194 -2.32 15.83 -7.18
N LEU A 195 -2.71 14.61 -6.75
CA LEU A 195 -2.50 13.40 -7.53
C LEU A 195 -3.24 13.44 -8.88
N LYS A 196 -4.47 13.97 -8.91
CA LYS A 196 -5.27 14.16 -10.13
C LYS A 196 -4.57 15.04 -11.17
N ALA A 197 -3.84 16.05 -10.74
CA ALA A 197 -3.05 16.89 -11.64
C ALA A 197 -1.94 16.10 -12.36
N ARG A 198 -1.51 14.98 -11.79
CA ARG A 198 -0.50 14.06 -12.34
C ARG A 198 -1.10 12.84 -13.06
N GLN A 199 -2.44 12.69 -13.09
CA GLN A 199 -3.10 11.50 -13.66
C GLN A 199 -2.78 11.28 -15.15
N GLY A 200 -2.46 12.35 -15.88
CA GLY A 200 -2.01 12.27 -17.28
C GLY A 200 -0.71 11.52 -17.48
N ASP A 201 0.16 11.53 -16.47
CA ASP A 201 1.47 10.87 -16.50
C ASP A 201 1.36 9.36 -16.20
N ILE A 202 0.22 8.91 -15.64
CA ILE A 202 -0.04 7.52 -15.26
C ILE A 202 -0.55 6.72 -16.46
N GLN A 203 0.15 5.64 -16.81
CA GLN A 203 -0.24 4.70 -17.86
C GLN A 203 -0.77 3.39 -17.26
N ARG A 204 -0.15 2.89 -16.18
CA ARG A 204 -0.56 1.70 -15.42
C ARG A 204 -0.65 2.05 -13.95
N PHE A 205 -1.75 1.66 -13.32
CA PHE A 205 -2.05 1.96 -11.92
C PHE A 205 -2.05 0.66 -11.13
N TYR A 206 -1.04 0.46 -10.27
CA TYR A 206 -0.85 -0.76 -9.50
C TYR A 206 -1.30 -0.61 -8.06
N LEU A 207 -2.14 -1.54 -7.61
CA LEU A 207 -2.58 -1.72 -6.22
C LEU A 207 -1.79 -2.84 -5.54
N PHE A 208 -1.80 -2.84 -4.22
CA PHE A 208 -1.09 -3.81 -3.39
C PHE A 208 -2.00 -4.89 -2.80
N HIS A 209 -3.30 -4.82 -3.05
CA HIS A 209 -4.31 -5.78 -2.65
C HIS A 209 -5.26 -6.12 -3.79
N GLY A 210 -5.67 -7.40 -3.86
CA GLY A 210 -6.57 -7.88 -4.89
C GLY A 210 -5.97 -7.85 -6.31
N PRO A 211 -6.75 -7.67 -7.37
CA PRO A 211 -6.20 -7.50 -8.72
C PRO A 211 -5.33 -6.24 -8.79
N SER A 212 -4.03 -6.42 -9.04
CA SER A 212 -3.06 -5.34 -8.90
C SER A 212 -3.18 -4.24 -9.95
N LEU A 213 -3.47 -4.58 -11.22
CA LEU A 213 -3.63 -3.60 -12.28
C LEU A 213 -5.08 -3.07 -12.31
N GLN A 214 -5.23 -1.77 -12.13
CA GLN A 214 -6.53 -1.11 -12.08
C GLN A 214 -6.58 0.12 -13.00
N ASP A 215 -7.82 0.60 -13.22
CA ASP A 215 -8.04 1.84 -13.93
C ASP A 215 -7.78 3.06 -13.03
N LYS A 216 -7.04 4.03 -13.54
CA LYS A 216 -6.71 5.26 -12.82
C LYS A 216 -7.90 6.18 -12.53
N SER A 217 -9.10 5.87 -13.06
CA SER A 217 -10.36 6.54 -12.68
C SER A 217 -10.69 6.36 -11.20
N CYS A 218 -10.05 5.39 -10.52
CA CYS A 218 -10.09 5.25 -9.07
C CYS A 218 -9.80 6.57 -8.33
N ILE A 219 -8.91 7.41 -8.88
CA ILE A 219 -8.60 8.74 -8.32
C ILE A 219 -9.84 9.62 -8.35
N ASP A 220 -10.57 9.68 -9.49
CA ASP A 220 -11.79 10.47 -9.64
C ASP A 220 -12.90 9.97 -8.72
N ASP A 221 -13.03 8.66 -8.59
CA ASP A 221 -14.04 8.05 -7.74
C ASP A 221 -13.82 8.38 -6.27
N ASN A 222 -12.56 8.31 -5.79
CA ASN A 222 -12.23 8.68 -4.40
C ASN A 222 -12.38 10.20 -4.17
N ILE A 223 -12.05 11.06 -5.14
CA ILE A 223 -12.33 12.50 -5.09
C ILE A 223 -13.84 12.74 -4.92
N GLN A 224 -14.68 12.04 -5.70
CA GLN A 224 -16.11 12.19 -5.59
C GLN A 224 -16.65 11.70 -4.25
N CYS A 225 -16.13 10.57 -3.73
CA CYS A 225 -16.47 10.10 -2.38
C CYS A 225 -16.13 11.15 -1.31
N CYS A 226 -14.94 11.75 -1.36
CA CYS A 226 -14.57 12.83 -0.43
C CYS A 226 -15.53 14.01 -0.50
N ARG A 227 -15.90 14.46 -1.70
CA ARG A 227 -16.86 15.56 -1.90
C ARG A 227 -18.23 15.24 -1.33
N ASP A 228 -18.72 14.02 -1.57
CA ASP A 228 -20.02 13.56 -1.08
C ASP A 228 -20.02 13.50 0.45
N ILE A 229 -18.96 12.97 1.07
CA ILE A 229 -18.81 12.93 2.53
C ILE A 229 -18.80 14.35 3.12
N LEU A 230 -18.03 15.27 2.55
CA LEU A 230 -17.93 16.66 3.01
C LEU A 230 -19.25 17.43 2.87
N ALA A 231 -20.05 17.07 1.85
CA ALA A 231 -21.39 17.64 1.62
C ALA A 231 -22.49 16.92 2.42
N GLY A 232 -22.22 15.76 3.03
CA GLY A 232 -23.22 14.94 3.70
C GLY A 232 -24.21 14.27 2.75
N THR A 233 -23.78 13.97 1.53
CA THR A 233 -24.57 13.36 0.45
C THR A 233 -24.05 11.96 0.07
N ASP A 234 -23.11 11.43 0.81
CA ASP A 234 -22.66 10.06 0.72
C ASP A 234 -23.73 9.07 1.24
N ASP A 235 -23.61 7.78 0.90
CA ASP A 235 -24.60 6.78 1.29
C ASP A 235 -24.58 6.44 2.78
N ARG A 236 -23.47 6.77 3.49
CA ARG A 236 -23.26 6.56 4.92
C ARG A 236 -23.61 5.16 5.40
N VAL A 237 -23.19 4.14 4.67
CA VAL A 237 -23.45 2.75 5.04
C VAL A 237 -22.68 2.39 6.30
N PRO A 238 -23.33 2.05 7.42
CA PRO A 238 -22.62 1.73 8.66
C PRO A 238 -21.70 0.54 8.49
N VAL A 239 -20.48 0.64 9.01
CA VAL A 239 -19.51 -0.46 9.06
C VAL A 239 -18.88 -0.49 10.45
N ASP A 240 -18.41 -1.67 10.85
CA ASP A 240 -17.50 -1.85 11.97
C ASP A 240 -16.14 -2.28 11.41
N PHE A 241 -15.10 -1.55 11.75
CA PHE A 241 -13.73 -1.89 11.38
C PHE A 241 -12.91 -2.13 12.65
N LEU A 242 -12.65 -3.41 12.95
CA LEU A 242 -11.91 -3.84 14.13
C LEU A 242 -12.49 -3.27 15.46
N GLY A 243 -13.82 -3.27 15.60
CA GLY A 243 -14.51 -2.72 16.76
C GLY A 243 -14.64 -1.19 16.76
N ARG A 244 -14.29 -0.53 15.69
CA ARG A 244 -14.45 0.93 15.49
C ARG A 244 -15.62 1.19 14.54
N PRO A 245 -16.68 1.89 14.99
CA PRO A 245 -17.79 2.25 14.12
C PRO A 245 -17.38 3.32 13.12
N GLY A 246 -17.83 3.19 11.88
CA GLY A 246 -17.57 4.12 10.81
C GLY A 246 -18.59 4.00 9.69
N TYR A 247 -18.28 4.61 8.56
CA TYR A 247 -19.14 4.58 7.38
C TYR A 247 -18.35 4.24 6.13
N LEU A 248 -19.01 3.50 5.24
CA LEU A 248 -18.61 3.34 3.85
C LEU A 248 -19.31 4.43 3.03
N ALA A 249 -18.56 5.15 2.21
CA ALA A 249 -19.06 6.30 1.46
C ALA A 249 -20.07 5.92 0.39
N LYS A 250 -19.90 4.77 -0.27
CA LYS A 250 -20.81 4.25 -1.31
C LYS A 250 -21.15 2.80 -1.07
N GLU A 251 -22.43 2.47 -1.23
CA GLU A 251 -22.96 1.12 -1.01
C GLU A 251 -22.30 0.11 -1.95
N ARG A 252 -22.03 -1.09 -1.42
CA ARG A 252 -21.44 -2.23 -2.15
C ARG A 252 -22.49 -3.25 -2.52
N THR A 253 -22.21 -4.02 -3.56
CA THR A 253 -22.92 -5.26 -3.84
C THR A 253 -22.65 -6.25 -2.69
N PRO A 254 -23.69 -6.84 -2.08
CA PRO A 254 -23.52 -7.73 -0.93
C PRO A 254 -22.50 -8.84 -1.19
N GLY A 255 -21.61 -9.06 -0.22
CA GLY A 255 -20.56 -10.10 -0.30
C GLY A 255 -19.37 -9.74 -1.20
N THR A 256 -19.28 -8.51 -1.69
CA THR A 256 -18.18 -8.06 -2.56
C THR A 256 -17.60 -6.72 -2.11
N PHE A 257 -16.44 -6.33 -2.68
CA PHE A 257 -15.89 -4.99 -2.58
C PHE A 257 -16.35 -4.04 -3.70
N SER A 258 -17.16 -4.53 -4.64
CA SER A 258 -17.63 -3.76 -5.78
C SER A 258 -18.77 -2.81 -5.38
N ARG A 259 -18.71 -1.55 -5.82
CA ARG A 259 -19.77 -0.58 -5.62
C ARG A 259 -21.01 -0.93 -6.47
N LYS A 260 -22.20 -0.67 -5.93
CA LYS A 260 -23.47 -0.88 -6.66
C LYS A 260 -23.61 0.00 -7.92
N ASP A 261 -22.97 1.18 -7.92
CA ASP A 261 -23.02 2.12 -9.05
C ASP A 261 -22.00 1.78 -10.17
N GLY A 262 -21.27 0.66 -10.03
CA GLY A 262 -20.31 0.17 -11.02
C GLY A 262 -18.98 0.91 -11.04
N ARG A 263 -18.77 1.93 -10.19
CA ARG A 263 -17.48 2.60 -10.03
C ARG A 263 -16.55 1.78 -9.15
N PHE A 264 -15.24 2.08 -9.20
CA PHE A 264 -14.25 1.31 -8.48
C PHE A 264 -13.88 1.91 -7.11
N GLY A 265 -13.45 3.17 -7.07
CA GLY A 265 -12.93 3.81 -5.86
C GLY A 265 -13.98 4.00 -4.76
N ASN A 266 -13.62 3.69 -3.51
CA ASN A 266 -14.50 3.87 -2.35
C ASN A 266 -13.70 4.17 -1.09
N ILE A 267 -14.36 4.76 -0.09
CA ILE A 267 -13.75 5.18 1.17
C ILE A 267 -14.52 4.60 2.35
N VAL A 268 -13.79 4.03 3.30
CA VAL A 268 -14.29 3.73 4.65
C VAL A 268 -13.72 4.77 5.60
N TYR A 269 -14.56 5.48 6.33
CA TYR A 269 -14.11 6.63 7.09
C TYR A 269 -14.69 6.71 8.51
N ASN A 270 -13.91 7.37 9.40
CA ASN A 270 -14.34 7.75 10.73
C ASN A 270 -15.10 9.10 10.66
N PRO A 271 -16.37 9.18 11.09
CA PRO A 271 -17.14 10.43 11.04
C PRO A 271 -16.57 11.56 11.90
N GLN A 272 -15.65 11.26 12.83
CA GLN A 272 -14.98 12.27 13.65
C GLN A 272 -13.72 12.84 12.97
N GLN A 273 -13.28 12.27 11.86
CA GLN A 273 -12.09 12.67 11.10
C GLN A 273 -12.44 13.22 9.70
N VAL A 274 -13.56 13.94 9.58
CA VAL A 274 -14.01 14.45 8.29
C VAL A 274 -13.34 15.78 7.93
N ARG A 275 -13.22 16.70 8.89
CA ARG A 275 -12.66 18.04 8.67
C ARG A 275 -11.39 18.26 9.48
N LYS A 276 -10.56 19.17 8.96
CA LYS A 276 -9.42 19.71 9.73
C LYS A 276 -9.94 20.37 11.00
N GLY A 277 -9.27 20.13 12.13
CA GLY A 277 -9.57 20.77 13.40
C GLY A 277 -9.11 22.22 13.44
#